data_3a8e275e116ed3e59209657866ed294e
#
_entry.id   3a8e275e116ed3e59209657866ed294e
#
_cell.length_a   1.000
_cell.length_b   1.000
_cell.length_c   1.000
_cell.angle_alpha   90.00
_cell.angle_beta   90.00
_cell.angle_gamma   90.00
#
_symmetry.space_group_name_H-M   'P 1'
#
loop_
_entity.id
_entity.type
_entity.pdbx_description
1 polymer ?
#
loop_
_entity_poly.entity_id
_entity_poly.type
_entity_poly.pdbx_seq_one_letter_code
_entity_poly.pdbx_strand_id
1 'polypeptide(L)'
;ARRQRQMCIRDRHQLDLKPGSTVVCVISGGNNDVLRYAEIMERSLVHRGLKHYFLVNFPQEPGQLRHFLHEILGPTDDITLFEYLKRNNRETGAALVGLQLSRAEDLDGLLQRMGESKISVQYLKPGTPEYEFLVA
;
A
#
# COMPACT_ATOMS: atom_id res chain seq x y z
N ALA A 1 -20.44 -26.79 5.12
CA ALA A 1 -19.79 -26.68 6.45
C ALA A 1 -18.30 -26.34 6.37
N ARG A 2 -17.52 -26.93 5.46
CA ARG A 2 -16.06 -26.62 5.34
C ARG A 2 -15.76 -25.20 4.87
N ARG A 3 -16.53 -24.63 3.94
CA ARG A 3 -16.35 -23.25 3.46
C ARG A 3 -16.66 -22.20 4.54
N GLN A 4 -17.63 -22.45 5.39
CA GLN A 4 -17.96 -21.56 6.50
C GLN A 4 -16.84 -21.49 7.55
N ARG A 5 -16.14 -22.60 7.83
CA ARG A 5 -15.02 -22.60 8.79
C ARG A 5 -13.80 -21.81 8.29
N GLN A 6 -13.52 -21.83 6.98
CA GLN A 6 -12.46 -20.98 6.39
C GLN A 6 -12.83 -19.50 6.38
N MET A 7 -14.10 -19.16 6.22
CA MET A 7 -14.58 -17.79 6.40
C MET A 7 -14.39 -17.30 7.84
N CYS A 8 -14.62 -18.14 8.85
CA CYS A 8 -14.43 -17.76 10.26
C CYS A 8 -12.98 -17.35 10.59
N ILE A 9 -11.97 -17.91 9.92
CA ILE A 9 -10.57 -17.49 10.12
C ILE A 9 -10.32 -16.10 9.52
N ARG A 10 -10.92 -15.80 8.37
CA ARG A 10 -10.85 -14.46 7.76
C ARG A 10 -11.48 -13.39 8.63
N ASP A 11 -12.58 -13.74 9.29
CA ASP A 11 -13.40 -12.82 10.07
C ASP A 11 -13.09 -12.83 11.58
N ARG A 12 -11.96 -13.43 11.98
CA ARG A 12 -11.54 -13.53 13.40
C ARG A 12 -11.44 -12.16 14.10
N HIS A 13 -11.23 -11.08 13.37
CA HIS A 13 -11.25 -9.72 13.90
C HIS A 13 -12.65 -9.24 14.29
N GLN A 14 -13.70 -9.95 13.85
CA GLN A 14 -15.09 -9.68 14.18
C GLN A 14 -15.61 -10.58 15.31
N LEU A 15 -14.77 -11.53 15.80
CA LEU A 15 -15.14 -12.38 16.91
C LEU A 15 -14.92 -11.59 18.22
N ASP A 16 -16.01 -11.40 18.95
CA ASP A 16 -15.98 -10.82 20.28
C ASP A 16 -15.48 -11.88 21.29
N LEU A 17 -14.16 -11.94 21.43
CA LEU A 17 -13.49 -12.93 22.29
C LEU A 17 -13.28 -12.33 23.67
N LYS A 18 -13.68 -13.08 24.70
CA LYS A 18 -13.43 -12.70 26.08
C LYS A 18 -11.92 -12.67 26.35
N PRO A 19 -11.41 -11.72 27.16
CA PRO A 19 -10.03 -11.71 27.59
C PRO A 19 -9.63 -13.07 28.21
N GLY A 20 -8.48 -13.61 27.82
CA GLY A 20 -8.00 -14.93 28.28
C GLY A 20 -8.54 -16.14 27.52
N SER A 21 -9.34 -15.95 26.46
CA SER A 21 -9.78 -17.05 25.61
C SER A 21 -8.63 -17.64 24.80
N THR A 22 -8.56 -18.97 24.74
CA THR A 22 -7.65 -19.69 23.85
C THR A 22 -8.37 -19.99 22.55
N VAL A 23 -7.80 -19.54 21.42
CA VAL A 23 -8.35 -19.79 20.08
C VAL A 23 -7.39 -20.69 19.31
N VAL A 24 -7.90 -21.83 18.87
CA VAL A 24 -7.15 -22.76 18.01
C VAL A 24 -7.70 -22.67 16.60
N CYS A 25 -6.86 -22.22 15.66
CA CYS A 25 -7.19 -22.16 14.24
C CYS A 25 -6.55 -23.36 13.51
N VAL A 26 -7.37 -24.21 12.93
CA VAL A 26 -6.89 -25.29 12.07
C VAL A 26 -6.77 -24.77 10.65
N ILE A 27 -5.53 -24.68 10.14
CA ILE A 27 -5.26 -24.34 8.75
C ILE A 27 -5.35 -25.63 7.96
N SER A 28 -6.43 -25.77 7.16
CA SER A 28 -6.67 -26.93 6.32
C SER A 28 -6.72 -26.52 4.85
N GLY A 29 -6.08 -27.30 4.00
CA GLY A 29 -6.08 -27.14 2.54
C GLY A 29 -4.76 -26.55 2.02
N GLY A 30 -4.10 -27.29 1.15
CA GLY A 30 -2.85 -26.90 0.46
C GLY A 30 -3.04 -26.60 -1.02
N ASN A 31 -4.28 -26.55 -1.51
CA ASN A 31 -4.58 -26.32 -2.92
C ASN A 31 -4.73 -24.83 -3.18
N ASN A 32 -3.62 -24.11 -3.13
CA ASN A 32 -3.57 -22.69 -3.47
C ASN A 32 -3.08 -22.51 -4.91
N ASP A 33 -3.77 -21.66 -5.63
CA ASP A 33 -3.32 -21.16 -6.92
C ASP A 33 -2.04 -20.34 -6.71
N VAL A 34 -0.99 -20.69 -7.43
CA VAL A 34 0.33 -20.03 -7.34
C VAL A 34 0.21 -18.53 -7.61
N LEU A 35 -0.71 -18.11 -8.48
CA LEU A 35 -0.96 -16.71 -8.81
C LEU A 35 -1.49 -15.91 -7.62
N ARG A 36 -2.16 -16.55 -6.67
CA ARG A 36 -2.65 -15.90 -5.45
C ARG A 36 -1.58 -15.60 -4.41
N TYR A 37 -0.39 -16.21 -4.51
CA TYR A 37 0.67 -15.92 -3.55
C TYR A 37 1.16 -14.47 -3.67
N ALA A 38 1.27 -13.93 -4.87
CA ALA A 38 1.65 -12.54 -5.08
C ALA A 38 0.63 -11.59 -4.43
N GLU A 39 -0.67 -11.84 -4.61
CA GLU A 39 -1.74 -11.07 -3.99
C GLU A 39 -1.73 -11.16 -2.46
N ILE A 40 -1.49 -12.36 -1.91
CA ILE A 40 -1.40 -12.56 -0.46
C ILE A 40 -0.19 -11.82 0.12
N MET A 41 0.95 -11.88 -0.55
CA MET A 41 2.15 -11.15 -0.14
C MET A 41 1.92 -9.65 -0.15
N GLU A 42 1.31 -9.13 -1.20
CA GLU A 42 0.94 -7.72 -1.34
C GLU A 42 0.06 -7.25 -0.18
N ARG A 43 -1.03 -7.96 0.07
CA ARG A 43 -1.95 -7.66 1.18
C ARG A 43 -1.28 -7.78 2.55
N SER A 44 -0.35 -8.71 2.70
CA SER A 44 0.43 -8.85 3.93
C SER A 44 1.33 -7.65 4.17
N LEU A 45 2.01 -7.14 3.15
CA LEU A 45 2.84 -5.95 3.25
C LEU A 45 2.03 -4.70 3.60
N VAL A 46 0.88 -4.51 2.95
CA VAL A 46 -0.05 -3.41 3.27
C VAL A 46 -0.56 -3.52 4.71
N HIS A 47 -0.99 -4.72 5.14
CA HIS A 47 -1.48 -4.94 6.51
C HIS A 47 -0.41 -4.68 7.58
N ARG A 48 0.85 -5.00 7.28
CA ARG A 48 1.99 -4.76 8.17
C ARG A 48 2.46 -3.30 8.18
N GLY A 49 1.86 -2.43 7.36
CA GLY A 49 2.28 -1.04 7.22
C GLY A 49 3.65 -0.88 6.54
N LEU A 50 4.03 -1.84 5.70
CA LEU A 50 5.30 -1.80 4.95
C LEU A 50 5.11 -1.37 3.49
N LYS A 51 3.89 -1.39 2.97
CA LYS A 51 3.59 -0.97 1.61
C LYS A 51 2.49 0.07 1.58
N HIS A 52 2.75 1.14 0.85
CA HIS A 52 1.92 2.33 0.79
C HIS A 52 1.78 2.82 -0.64
N TYR A 53 0.63 3.42 -0.94
CA TYR A 53 0.33 3.95 -2.26
C TYR A 53 0.03 5.43 -2.18
N PHE A 54 0.51 6.16 -3.18
CA PHE A 54 0.39 7.61 -3.27
C PHE A 54 -0.02 8.02 -4.67
N LEU A 55 -0.91 9.00 -4.75
CA LEU A 55 -1.14 9.73 -5.99
C LEU A 55 -0.30 11.01 -5.95
N VAL A 56 0.69 11.08 -6.81
CA VAL A 56 1.68 12.15 -6.84
C VAL A 56 1.46 13.02 -8.08
N ASN A 57 1.22 14.31 -7.88
CA ASN A 57 1.08 15.25 -8.98
C ASN A 57 2.42 15.97 -9.21
N PHE A 58 3.13 15.54 -10.23
CA PHE A 58 4.39 16.19 -10.61
C PHE A 58 4.13 17.45 -11.44
N PRO A 59 4.76 18.59 -11.10
CA PRO A 59 4.89 19.69 -12.05
C PRO A 59 5.57 19.18 -13.33
N GLN A 60 5.10 19.62 -14.50
CA GLN A 60 5.67 19.15 -15.78
C GLN A 60 6.97 19.91 -16.14
N GLU A 61 7.84 20.07 -15.16
CA GLU A 61 9.16 20.69 -15.32
C GLU A 61 10.25 19.61 -15.35
N PRO A 62 11.33 19.82 -16.08
CA PRO A 62 12.48 18.92 -16.06
C PRO A 62 13.08 18.76 -14.66
N GLY A 63 13.37 17.54 -14.25
CA GLY A 63 14.04 17.24 -12.99
C GLY A 63 13.11 16.95 -11.79
N GLN A 64 11.80 17.11 -11.89
CA GLN A 64 10.87 16.89 -10.78
C GLN A 64 10.89 15.44 -10.28
N LEU A 65 10.97 14.46 -11.16
CA LEU A 65 11.11 13.06 -10.77
C LEU A 65 12.45 12.82 -10.04
N ARG A 66 13.54 13.43 -10.51
CA ARG A 66 14.83 13.35 -9.82
C ARG A 66 14.76 13.93 -8.41
N HIS A 67 14.10 15.07 -8.26
CA HIS A 67 13.87 15.70 -6.95
C HIS A 67 13.08 14.76 -6.03
N PHE A 68 12.00 14.15 -6.51
CA PHE A 68 11.22 13.19 -5.75
C PHE A 68 12.08 12.01 -5.24
N LEU A 69 12.92 11.45 -6.13
CA LEU A 69 13.77 10.32 -5.80
C LEU A 69 14.89 10.67 -4.79
N HIS A 70 15.45 11.88 -4.87
CA HIS A 70 16.59 12.26 -4.03
C HIS A 70 16.20 12.90 -2.71
N GLU A 71 15.13 13.70 -2.69
CA GLU A 71 14.79 14.52 -1.53
C GLU A 71 13.66 13.92 -0.68
N ILE A 72 12.80 13.11 -1.31
CA ILE A 72 11.61 12.57 -0.63
C ILE A 72 11.83 11.13 -0.20
N LEU A 73 12.32 10.29 -1.10
CA LEU A 73 12.55 8.88 -0.77
C LEU A 73 13.76 8.71 0.15
N GLY A 74 13.62 7.81 1.10
CA GLY A 74 14.73 7.38 1.94
C GLY A 74 15.66 6.40 1.21
N PRO A 75 16.86 6.15 1.74
CA PRO A 75 17.86 5.28 1.09
C PRO A 75 17.44 3.80 1.03
N THR A 76 16.43 3.41 1.82
CA THR A 76 15.93 2.03 1.90
C THR A 76 14.50 1.88 1.38
N ASP A 77 13.92 2.96 0.85
CA ASP A 77 12.58 2.94 0.27
C ASP A 77 12.65 2.36 -1.14
N ASP A 78 11.78 1.41 -1.43
CA ASP A 78 11.70 0.75 -2.74
C ASP A 78 10.44 1.16 -3.47
N ILE A 79 10.58 1.46 -4.78
CA ILE A 79 9.46 1.78 -5.66
C ILE A 79 8.97 0.48 -6.29
N THR A 80 7.82 0.02 -5.85
CA THR A 80 7.21 -1.23 -6.34
C THR A 80 6.20 -1.03 -7.46
N LEU A 81 5.68 0.18 -7.59
CA LEU A 81 4.76 0.59 -8.65
C LEU A 81 5.03 2.05 -9.02
N PHE A 82 5.10 2.33 -10.32
CA PHE A 82 5.15 3.69 -10.83
C PHE A 82 4.42 3.78 -12.16
N GLU A 83 3.22 4.33 -12.12
CA GLU A 83 2.39 4.56 -13.30
C GLU A 83 2.20 6.06 -13.53
N TYR A 84 2.82 6.59 -14.57
CA TYR A 84 2.74 7.99 -14.92
C TYR A 84 1.67 8.23 -15.99
N LEU A 85 0.61 8.95 -15.61
CA LEU A 85 -0.47 9.32 -16.50
C LEU A 85 -0.20 10.72 -17.10
N LYS A 86 0.51 10.75 -18.22
CA LYS A 86 0.70 11.98 -18.97
C LYS A 86 -0.56 12.26 -19.80
N ARG A 87 -1.39 13.19 -19.35
CA ARG A 87 -2.49 13.74 -20.17
C ARG A 87 -2.01 14.99 -20.86
N ASN A 88 -2.13 15.00 -22.21
CA ASN A 88 -1.76 16.15 -23.02
C ASN A 88 -2.49 17.42 -22.53
N ASN A 89 -1.75 18.55 -22.47
CA ASN A 89 -2.22 19.90 -22.13
C ASN A 89 -2.57 20.19 -20.65
N ARG A 90 -1.96 19.49 -19.68
CA ARG A 90 -2.01 19.92 -18.27
C ARG A 90 -0.62 20.28 -17.76
N GLU A 91 -0.54 21.29 -16.91
CA GLU A 91 0.70 21.72 -16.25
C GLU A 91 1.24 20.70 -15.25
N THR A 92 0.41 19.76 -14.82
CA THR A 92 0.76 18.69 -13.86
C THR A 92 0.40 17.33 -14.42
N GLY A 93 1.27 16.34 -14.19
CA GLY A 93 1.05 14.93 -14.49
C GLY A 93 0.87 14.13 -13.21
N ALA A 94 -0.23 13.36 -13.11
CA ALA A 94 -0.47 12.46 -12.00
C ALA A 94 0.29 11.14 -12.19
N ALA A 95 0.92 10.66 -11.13
CA ALA A 95 1.53 9.33 -11.09
C ALA A 95 0.96 8.54 -9.90
N LEU A 96 0.62 7.28 -10.12
CA LEU A 96 0.37 6.33 -9.05
C LEU A 96 1.71 5.71 -8.64
N VAL A 97 2.07 5.87 -7.38
CA VAL A 97 3.36 5.41 -6.84
C VAL A 97 3.12 4.47 -5.68
N GLY A 98 3.60 3.24 -5.80
CA GLY A 98 3.65 2.27 -4.72
C GLY A 98 5.04 2.22 -4.12
N LEU A 99 5.14 2.40 -2.81
CA LEU A 99 6.40 2.39 -2.06
C LEU A 99 6.38 1.27 -1.03
N GLN A 100 7.49 0.55 -0.94
CA GLN A 100 7.74 -0.40 0.12
C GLN A 100 8.81 0.14 1.06
N LEU A 101 8.49 0.20 2.34
CA LEU A 101 9.37 0.65 3.42
C LEU A 101 10.03 -0.53 4.12
N SER A 102 11.24 -0.35 4.61
CA SER A 102 11.93 -1.35 5.40
C SER A 102 11.30 -1.53 6.79
N ARG A 103 10.76 -0.44 7.36
CA ARG A 103 10.08 -0.43 8.67
C ARG A 103 8.83 0.43 8.60
N ALA A 104 7.80 0.02 9.33
CA ALA A 104 6.54 0.76 9.37
C ALA A 104 6.68 2.18 9.98
N GLU A 105 7.63 2.35 10.90
CA GLU A 105 7.90 3.64 11.55
C GLU A 105 8.47 4.70 10.58
N ASP A 106 9.04 4.28 9.46
CA ASP A 106 9.63 5.19 8.47
C ASP A 106 8.56 5.97 7.68
N LEU A 107 7.28 5.57 7.77
CA LEU A 107 6.17 6.24 7.11
C LEU A 107 6.00 7.69 7.54
N ASP A 108 6.08 7.98 8.83
CA ASP A 108 5.87 9.35 9.34
C ASP A 108 6.92 10.32 8.79
N GLY A 109 8.19 9.89 8.75
CA GLY A 109 9.27 10.65 8.15
C GLY A 109 9.10 10.86 6.64
N LEU A 110 8.61 9.85 5.93
CA LEU A 110 8.29 9.95 4.50
C LEU A 110 7.16 10.96 4.26
N LEU A 111 6.06 10.88 5.01
CA LEU A 111 4.93 11.81 4.91
C LEU A 111 5.33 13.25 5.23
N GLN A 112 6.21 13.45 6.21
CA GLN A 112 6.74 14.77 6.52
C GLN A 112 7.53 15.35 5.35
N ARG A 113 8.49 14.61 4.77
CA ARG A 113 9.26 15.05 3.59
C ARG A 113 8.35 15.35 2.39
N MET A 114 7.31 14.53 2.19
CA MET A 114 6.29 14.78 1.15
C MET A 114 5.55 16.10 1.39
N GLY A 115 5.15 16.37 2.64
CA GLY A 115 4.44 17.59 3.02
C GLY A 115 5.28 18.86 2.92
N GLU A 116 6.59 18.77 3.12
CA GLU A 116 7.56 19.87 2.99
C GLU A 116 7.93 20.15 1.52
N SER A 117 7.68 19.18 0.64
CA SER A 117 7.96 19.33 -0.79
C SER A 117 6.92 20.18 -1.50
N LYS A 118 7.31 20.75 -2.67
CA LYS A 118 6.37 21.46 -3.56
C LYS A 118 5.50 20.51 -4.39
N ILE A 119 5.71 19.21 -4.26
CA ILE A 119 5.00 18.18 -5.01
C ILE A 119 3.71 17.85 -4.26
N SER A 120 2.56 17.94 -4.93
CA SER A 120 1.28 17.57 -4.34
C SER A 120 1.17 16.05 -4.26
N VAL A 121 1.07 15.52 -3.05
CA VAL A 121 0.96 14.09 -2.77
C VAL A 121 -0.30 13.80 -2.00
N GLN A 122 -1.07 12.83 -2.48
CA GLN A 122 -2.23 12.28 -1.77
C GLN A 122 -1.93 10.84 -1.34
N TYR A 123 -1.96 10.57 -0.06
CA TYR A 123 -1.82 9.22 0.47
C TYR A 123 -3.13 8.43 0.26
N LEU A 124 -3.04 7.28 -0.40
CA LEU A 124 -4.17 6.38 -0.64
C LEU A 124 -4.26 5.38 0.52
N LYS A 125 -5.19 5.61 1.43
CA LYS A 125 -5.39 4.72 2.58
C LYS A 125 -6.16 3.47 2.17
N PRO A 126 -5.74 2.26 2.61
CA PRO A 126 -6.51 1.03 2.40
C PRO A 126 -7.95 1.18 2.90
N GLY A 127 -8.91 0.67 2.12
CA GLY A 127 -10.34 0.75 2.43
C GLY A 127 -11.01 2.06 2.04
N THR A 128 -10.32 2.98 1.39
CA THR A 128 -10.95 4.15 0.76
C THR A 128 -11.37 3.83 -0.68
N PRO A 129 -12.43 4.48 -1.22
CA PRO A 129 -12.86 4.24 -2.61
C PRO A 129 -11.76 4.48 -3.64
N GLU A 130 -10.91 5.48 -3.41
CA GLU A 130 -9.78 5.80 -4.28
C GLU A 130 -8.75 4.67 -4.30
N TYR A 131 -8.46 4.08 -3.13
CA TYR A 131 -7.56 2.94 -3.02
C TYR A 131 -8.12 1.73 -3.77
N GLU A 132 -9.39 1.37 -3.53
CA GLU A 132 -10.04 0.23 -4.18
C GLU A 132 -10.11 0.38 -5.71
N PHE A 133 -10.25 1.61 -6.20
CA PHE A 133 -10.31 1.87 -7.63
C PHE A 133 -8.95 1.91 -8.33
N LEU A 134 -7.91 2.40 -7.64
CA LEU A 134 -6.59 2.64 -8.24
C LEU A 134 -5.59 1.52 -7.97
N VAL A 135 -5.76 0.77 -6.88
CA VAL A 135 -4.76 -0.19 -6.39
C VAL A 135 -5.28 -1.62 -6.35
N ALA A 136 -6.54 -1.82 -5.93
CA ALA A 136 -7.16 -3.14 -5.85
C ALA A 136 -7.79 -3.53 -7.17
#